data_eb95ea7b1acb8d9308d83eeef7384cec
#
_entry.id   eb95ea7b1acb8d9308d83eeef7384cec
#
_cell.length_a   1.000
_cell.length_b   1.000
_cell.length_c   1.000
_cell.angle_alpha   90.00
_cell.angle_beta   90.00
_cell.angle_gamma   90.00
#
_symmetry.space_group_name_H-M   'P 1'
#
loop_
_entity.id
_entity.type
_entity.pdbx_description
1 polymer ?
#
loop_
_entity_poly.entity_id
_entity_poly.type
_entity_poly.pdbx_seq_one_letter_code
_entity_poly.pdbx_strand_id
1 'polypeptide(L)'
;MSSLENKILNRAKLLETNAKLIETKIKDISKLVSSVIKNNGKLMFCGNGGSAAECQHMSAEYCATLDHKRPRPGIASISLTTDSSFLTAWTNDFGYEDIFSRQVETLGKKGDLLFCYSTSGNSENVINAAKIAKRNEILVIGFTGNHRVTKLEKYCDEVFKSPSKETPIIQEFHSLVGHEICSEVENKLFFETK
;
A
#
# COMPACT_ATOMS: atom_id res chain seq x y z
N MET A 1 -5.76 -33.87 -10.78
CA MET A 1 -5.13 -32.55 -11.00
C MET A 1 -3.69 -32.57 -10.51
N SER A 2 -2.76 -31.92 -11.21
CA SER A 2 -1.38 -31.78 -10.76
C SER A 2 -1.28 -30.94 -9.48
N SER A 3 -0.18 -31.10 -8.71
CA SER A 3 0.08 -30.25 -7.53
C SER A 3 0.11 -28.75 -7.86
N LEU A 4 0.58 -28.39 -9.05
CA LEU A 4 0.64 -27.01 -9.53
C LEU A 4 -0.76 -26.48 -9.91
N GLU A 5 -1.56 -27.26 -10.60
CA GLU A 5 -2.93 -26.92 -10.95
C GLU A 5 -3.77 -26.65 -9.69
N ASN A 6 -3.64 -27.48 -8.66
CA ASN A 6 -4.32 -27.25 -7.37
C ASN A 6 -3.89 -25.93 -6.70
N LYS A 7 -2.60 -25.55 -6.79
CA LYS A 7 -2.11 -24.27 -6.27
C LYS A 7 -2.74 -23.08 -7.01
N ILE A 8 -2.90 -23.16 -8.32
CA ILE A 8 -3.55 -22.12 -9.13
C ILE A 8 -5.04 -22.01 -8.78
N LEU A 9 -5.76 -23.14 -8.73
CA LEU A 9 -7.16 -23.18 -8.40
C LEU A 9 -7.46 -22.70 -6.98
N ASN A 10 -6.58 -22.96 -6.02
CA ASN A 10 -6.71 -22.43 -4.66
C ASN A 10 -6.67 -20.89 -4.63
N ARG A 11 -5.86 -20.23 -5.46
CA ARG A 11 -5.85 -18.76 -5.58
C ARG A 11 -7.17 -18.24 -6.14
N ALA A 12 -7.68 -18.85 -7.21
CA ALA A 12 -8.97 -18.50 -7.78
C ALA A 12 -10.09 -18.64 -6.74
N LYS A 13 -10.10 -19.73 -5.97
CA LYS A 13 -11.08 -19.96 -4.90
C LYS A 13 -10.98 -18.91 -3.78
N LEU A 14 -9.77 -18.50 -3.39
CA LEU A 14 -9.58 -17.43 -2.40
C LEU A 14 -10.17 -16.11 -2.90
N LEU A 15 -9.99 -15.77 -4.16
CA LEU A 15 -10.60 -14.59 -4.78
C LEU A 15 -12.12 -14.68 -4.77
N GLU A 16 -12.69 -15.77 -5.29
CA GLU A 16 -14.14 -15.99 -5.37
C GLU A 16 -14.79 -15.88 -3.99
N THR A 17 -14.26 -16.59 -3.00
CA THR A 17 -14.87 -16.64 -1.66
C THR A 17 -14.75 -15.33 -0.88
N ASN A 18 -13.82 -14.46 -1.23
CA ASN A 18 -13.58 -13.19 -0.54
C ASN A 18 -13.94 -11.95 -1.38
N ALA A 19 -14.48 -12.12 -2.59
CA ALA A 19 -14.73 -11.03 -3.54
C ALA A 19 -15.52 -9.87 -2.93
N LYS A 20 -16.61 -10.15 -2.20
CA LYS A 20 -17.44 -9.11 -1.56
C LYS A 20 -16.70 -8.34 -0.46
N LEU A 21 -15.89 -9.02 0.34
CA LEU A 21 -15.07 -8.36 1.37
C LEU A 21 -13.99 -7.48 0.73
N ILE A 22 -13.33 -7.99 -0.31
CA ILE A 22 -12.32 -7.28 -1.08
C ILE A 22 -12.93 -6.02 -1.71
N GLU A 23 -14.06 -6.14 -2.40
CA GLU A 23 -14.79 -5.00 -2.97
C GLU A 23 -15.10 -3.92 -1.94
N THR A 24 -15.58 -4.30 -0.75
CA THR A 24 -15.87 -3.36 0.32
C THR A 24 -14.61 -2.60 0.73
N LYS A 25 -13.49 -3.31 0.94
CA LYS A 25 -12.22 -2.69 1.32
C LYS A 25 -11.63 -1.78 0.24
N ILE A 26 -11.74 -2.17 -1.03
CA ILE A 26 -11.35 -1.32 -2.16
C ILE A 26 -12.13 0.00 -2.10
N LYS A 27 -13.46 -0.06 -1.96
CA LYS A 27 -14.31 1.13 -1.89
C LYS A 27 -13.98 2.05 -0.70
N ASP A 28 -13.73 1.48 0.47
CA ASP A 28 -13.40 2.27 1.67
C ASP A 28 -12.04 2.94 1.55
N ILE A 29 -11.02 2.19 1.13
CA ILE A 29 -9.68 2.74 0.91
C ILE A 29 -9.68 3.79 -0.21
N SER A 30 -10.37 3.53 -1.32
CA SER A 30 -10.47 4.48 -2.44
C SER A 30 -11.12 5.80 -2.06
N LYS A 31 -12.06 5.82 -1.10
CA LYS A 31 -12.63 7.06 -0.56
C LYS A 31 -11.59 7.89 0.18
N LEU A 32 -10.79 7.24 1.05
CA LEU A 32 -9.72 7.92 1.78
C LEU A 32 -8.66 8.49 0.83
N VAL A 33 -8.17 7.68 -0.12
CA VAL A 33 -7.18 8.10 -1.11
C VAL A 33 -7.71 9.27 -1.93
N SER A 34 -8.94 9.19 -2.44
CA SER A 34 -9.56 10.26 -3.21
C SER A 34 -9.70 11.56 -2.42
N SER A 35 -10.01 11.46 -1.12
CA SER A 35 -10.10 12.62 -0.22
C SER A 35 -8.74 13.30 -0.06
N VAL A 36 -7.68 12.53 0.16
CA VAL A 36 -6.31 13.04 0.29
C VAL A 36 -5.88 13.79 -0.97
N ILE A 37 -6.10 13.19 -2.14
CA ILE A 37 -5.73 13.78 -3.43
C ILE A 37 -6.52 15.09 -3.69
N LYS A 38 -7.83 15.11 -3.42
CA LYS A 38 -8.67 16.32 -3.54
C LYS A 38 -8.19 17.48 -2.67
N ASN A 39 -7.55 17.17 -1.53
CA ASN A 39 -6.98 18.14 -0.61
C ASN A 39 -5.48 18.42 -0.85
N ASN A 40 -4.96 18.10 -2.04
CA ASN A 40 -3.58 18.28 -2.44
C ASN A 40 -2.55 17.56 -1.54
N GLY A 41 -2.95 16.48 -0.89
CA GLY A 41 -2.05 15.55 -0.21
C GLY A 41 -1.32 14.66 -1.21
N LYS A 42 -0.17 14.11 -0.80
CA LYS A 42 0.58 13.12 -1.57
C LYS A 42 0.45 11.73 -0.97
N LEU A 43 0.73 10.74 -1.79
CA LEU A 43 0.77 9.33 -1.41
C LEU A 43 2.22 8.89 -1.20
N MET A 44 2.50 8.23 -0.09
CA MET A 44 3.80 7.64 0.23
C MET A 44 3.64 6.13 0.40
N PHE A 45 4.65 5.37 0.02
CA PHE A 45 4.61 3.91 0.06
C PHE A 45 5.86 3.35 0.73
N CYS A 46 5.70 2.43 1.70
CA CYS A 46 6.82 1.73 2.33
C CYS A 46 6.55 0.23 2.50
N GLY A 47 7.61 -0.58 2.38
CA GLY A 47 7.57 -2.03 2.49
C GLY A 47 8.93 -2.64 2.21
N ASN A 48 9.10 -3.94 2.49
CA ASN A 48 10.37 -4.66 2.36
C ASN A 48 10.32 -5.73 1.27
N GLY A 49 11.42 -5.99 0.59
CA GLY A 49 11.56 -7.08 -0.38
C GLY A 49 10.54 -7.00 -1.52
N GLY A 50 9.71 -8.02 -1.71
CA GLY A 50 8.62 -8.01 -2.70
C GLY A 50 7.59 -6.91 -2.44
N SER A 51 7.34 -6.57 -1.18
CA SER A 51 6.51 -5.42 -0.81
C SER A 51 7.17 -4.08 -1.16
N ALA A 52 8.51 -3.99 -1.20
CA ALA A 52 9.20 -2.79 -1.71
C ALA A 52 9.01 -2.64 -3.22
N ALA A 53 9.06 -3.74 -3.98
CA ALA A 53 8.74 -3.72 -5.40
C ALA A 53 7.30 -3.26 -5.66
N GLU A 54 6.34 -3.73 -4.86
CA GLU A 54 4.95 -3.27 -4.92
C GLU A 54 4.82 -1.77 -4.62
N CYS A 55 5.55 -1.24 -3.64
CA CYS A 55 5.58 0.19 -3.33
C CYS A 55 6.03 1.03 -4.53
N GLN A 56 7.05 0.57 -5.25
CA GLN A 56 7.54 1.25 -6.45
C GLN A 56 6.51 1.18 -7.58
N HIS A 57 5.92 0.01 -7.80
CA HIS A 57 4.88 -0.22 -8.79
C HIS A 57 3.69 0.72 -8.53
N MET A 58 3.09 0.67 -7.36
CA MET A 58 1.93 1.50 -7.04
C MET A 58 2.24 3.00 -7.10
N SER A 59 3.41 3.42 -6.64
CA SER A 59 3.82 4.81 -6.77
C SER A 59 3.88 5.26 -8.24
N ALA A 60 4.36 4.40 -9.14
CA ALA A 60 4.41 4.68 -10.56
C ALA A 60 3.00 4.77 -11.19
N GLU A 61 2.07 3.88 -10.81
CA GLU A 61 0.68 3.91 -11.29
C GLU A 61 -0.01 5.24 -10.96
N TYR A 62 0.17 5.74 -9.73
CA TYR A 62 -0.40 7.04 -9.34
C TYR A 62 0.31 8.22 -10.01
N CYS A 63 1.64 8.19 -10.11
CA CYS A 63 2.42 9.27 -10.72
C CYS A 63 2.16 9.39 -12.24
N ALA A 64 2.06 8.26 -12.94
CA ALA A 64 1.75 8.19 -14.37
C ALA A 64 0.24 8.11 -14.61
N THR A 65 -0.26 6.93 -14.95
CA THR A 65 -1.68 6.58 -15.11
C THR A 65 -1.81 5.07 -15.21
N LEU A 66 -2.84 4.50 -14.60
CA LEU A 66 -3.08 3.05 -14.67
C LEU A 66 -3.48 2.62 -16.09
N ASP A 67 -4.36 3.36 -16.74
CA ASP A 67 -4.80 3.09 -18.12
C ASP A 67 -4.26 4.14 -19.09
N HIS A 68 -3.23 3.76 -19.87
CA HIS A 68 -2.63 4.65 -20.88
C HIS A 68 -3.60 5.13 -21.97
N LYS A 69 -4.74 4.46 -22.16
CA LYS A 69 -5.80 4.89 -23.08
C LYS A 69 -6.70 5.98 -22.50
N ARG A 70 -6.62 6.17 -21.19
CA ARG A 70 -7.39 7.18 -20.45
C ARG A 70 -6.45 8.05 -19.61
N PRO A 71 -5.58 8.86 -20.25
CA PRO A 71 -4.60 9.67 -19.54
C PRO A 71 -5.29 10.71 -18.65
N ARG A 72 -4.68 10.94 -17.48
CA ARG A 72 -5.13 11.93 -16.51
C ARG A 72 -3.93 12.71 -15.95
N PRO A 73 -4.13 13.85 -15.26
CA PRO A 73 -3.05 14.54 -14.55
C PRO A 73 -2.37 13.60 -13.55
N GLY A 74 -1.04 13.73 -13.40
CA GLY A 74 -0.27 12.95 -12.41
C GLY A 74 -0.75 13.21 -10.98
N ILE A 75 -0.73 12.18 -10.15
CA ILE A 75 -1.00 12.26 -8.71
C ILE A 75 0.32 12.23 -7.95
N ALA A 76 0.51 13.19 -7.03
CA ALA A 76 1.73 13.26 -6.23
C ALA A 76 1.93 11.98 -5.41
N SER A 77 2.95 11.21 -5.75
CA SER A 77 3.19 9.86 -5.23
C SER A 77 4.69 9.57 -5.15
N ILE A 78 5.13 8.93 -4.09
CA ILE A 78 6.54 8.55 -3.90
C ILE A 78 6.67 7.21 -3.17
N SER A 79 7.53 6.33 -3.69
CA SER A 79 7.99 5.15 -2.96
C SER A 79 9.22 5.47 -2.12
N LEU A 80 9.17 5.19 -0.82
CA LEU A 80 10.28 5.38 0.12
C LEU A 80 11.35 4.28 0.02
N THR A 81 11.25 3.43 -1.01
CA THR A 81 12.13 2.27 -1.23
C THR A 81 13.12 2.48 -2.37
N THR A 82 13.21 3.68 -2.95
CA THR A 82 13.94 3.92 -4.20
C THR A 82 15.28 4.62 -4.03
N ASP A 83 15.45 5.46 -3.01
CA ASP A 83 16.72 6.16 -2.77
C ASP A 83 17.74 5.22 -2.12
N SER A 84 18.52 4.54 -2.96
CA SER A 84 19.54 3.60 -2.49
C SER A 84 20.63 4.24 -1.66
N SER A 85 20.98 5.50 -1.95
CA SER A 85 21.99 6.24 -1.18
C SER A 85 21.49 6.50 0.24
N PHE A 86 20.25 6.98 0.38
CA PHE A 86 19.64 7.17 1.69
C PHE A 86 19.51 5.83 2.45
N LEU A 87 18.93 4.81 1.82
CA LEU A 87 18.67 3.52 2.45
C LEU A 87 19.94 2.86 2.97
N THR A 88 21.04 2.91 2.19
CA THR A 88 22.31 2.30 2.58
C THR A 88 23.05 3.12 3.63
N ALA A 89 23.13 4.43 3.49
CA ALA A 89 23.79 5.31 4.47
C ALA A 89 23.07 5.28 5.82
N TRP A 90 21.73 5.47 5.81
CA TRP A 90 20.96 5.45 7.06
C TRP A 90 21.06 4.10 7.78
N THR A 91 20.96 3.00 7.03
CA THR A 91 21.09 1.66 7.63
C THR A 91 22.47 1.45 8.25
N ASN A 92 23.54 1.91 7.58
CA ASN A 92 24.91 1.77 8.09
C ASN A 92 25.15 2.58 9.38
N ASP A 93 24.56 3.77 9.49
CA ASP A 93 24.86 4.70 10.57
C ASP A 93 23.86 4.62 11.73
N PHE A 94 22.58 4.31 11.46
CA PHE A 94 21.49 4.37 12.44
C PHE A 94 20.64 3.11 12.55
N GLY A 95 20.82 2.15 11.65
CA GLY A 95 20.05 0.90 11.63
C GLY A 95 18.90 0.87 10.64
N TYR A 96 18.39 -0.34 10.40
CA TYR A 96 17.35 -0.61 9.41
C TYR A 96 15.94 -0.24 9.89
N GLU A 97 15.75 -0.13 11.20
CA GLU A 97 14.44 0.04 11.82
C GLU A 97 13.78 1.38 11.52
N ASP A 98 14.58 2.39 11.18
CA ASP A 98 14.11 3.75 10.97
C ASP A 98 14.27 4.29 9.54
N ILE A 99 14.60 3.43 8.57
CA ILE A 99 14.79 3.84 7.17
C ILE A 99 13.53 4.47 6.55
N PHE A 100 12.33 4.06 6.95
CA PHE A 100 11.09 4.62 6.46
C PHE A 100 10.55 5.73 7.37
N SER A 101 10.66 5.56 8.69
CA SER A 101 10.21 6.57 9.66
C SER A 101 10.93 7.91 9.45
N ARG A 102 12.24 7.90 9.19
CA ARG A 102 13.01 9.11 8.89
C ARG A 102 12.56 9.80 7.61
N GLN A 103 12.26 9.05 6.55
CA GLN A 103 11.74 9.63 5.31
C GLN A 103 10.33 10.20 5.51
N VAL A 104 9.46 9.52 6.26
CA VAL A 104 8.12 10.03 6.60
C VAL A 104 8.22 11.33 7.40
N GLU A 105 9.12 11.40 8.38
CA GLU A 105 9.38 12.61 9.16
C GLU A 105 9.82 13.79 8.28
N THR A 106 10.68 13.52 7.30
CA THR A 106 11.28 14.55 6.44
C THR A 106 10.35 15.00 5.32
N LEU A 107 9.67 14.07 4.66
CA LEU A 107 8.91 14.30 3.43
C LEU A 107 7.40 14.43 3.68
N GLY A 108 6.91 13.83 4.76
CA GLY A 108 5.49 13.79 5.08
C GLY A 108 4.99 15.09 5.72
N LYS A 109 3.75 15.43 5.44
CA LYS A 109 3.05 16.54 6.06
C LYS A 109 1.60 16.16 6.37
N LYS A 110 0.98 16.89 7.28
CA LYS A 110 -0.45 16.75 7.58
C LYS A 110 -1.29 16.72 6.31
N GLY A 111 -2.22 15.78 6.23
CA GLY A 111 -3.09 15.58 5.09
C GLY A 111 -2.55 14.65 4.00
N ASP A 112 -1.30 14.19 4.11
CA ASP A 112 -0.76 13.12 3.26
C ASP A 112 -1.29 11.74 3.67
N LEU A 113 -0.95 10.70 2.90
CA LEU A 113 -1.30 9.33 3.17
C LEU A 113 -0.09 8.41 2.98
N LEU A 114 0.12 7.48 3.93
CA LEU A 114 1.15 6.46 3.89
C LEU A 114 0.53 5.07 3.71
N PHE A 115 0.91 4.38 2.63
CA PHE A 115 0.67 2.96 2.45
C PHE A 115 1.79 2.13 3.07
N CYS A 116 1.44 1.22 3.97
CA CYS A 116 2.34 0.35 4.72
C CYS A 116 2.15 -1.11 4.30
N TYR A 117 3.07 -1.65 3.50
CA TYR A 117 3.03 -3.04 3.05
C TYR A 117 3.89 -3.94 3.95
N SER A 118 3.25 -4.84 4.68
CA SER A 118 3.94 -5.84 5.51
C SER A 118 3.13 -7.14 5.55
N THR A 119 3.59 -8.19 4.88
CA THR A 119 2.87 -9.48 4.82
C THR A 119 2.62 -10.07 6.21
N SER A 120 3.54 -9.89 7.15
CA SER A 120 3.39 -10.30 8.56
C SER A 120 2.63 -9.28 9.41
N GLY A 121 2.57 -8.01 8.97
CA GLY A 121 2.10 -6.89 9.78
C GLY A 121 2.97 -6.58 11.00
N ASN A 122 4.22 -7.08 11.02
CA ASN A 122 5.13 -6.98 12.17
C ASN A 122 6.56 -6.49 11.82
N SER A 123 6.78 -5.99 10.59
CA SER A 123 8.06 -5.40 10.18
C SER A 123 8.30 -4.10 10.95
N GLU A 124 9.37 -4.04 11.75
CA GLU A 124 9.64 -2.94 12.68
C GLU A 124 9.76 -1.58 11.96
N ASN A 125 10.53 -1.52 10.87
CA ASN A 125 10.69 -0.30 10.07
C ASN A 125 9.37 0.23 9.48
N VAL A 126 8.45 -0.64 9.06
CA VAL A 126 7.12 -0.26 8.57
C VAL A 126 6.24 0.25 9.71
N ILE A 127 6.32 -0.41 10.88
CA ILE A 127 5.59 0.01 12.08
C ILE A 127 6.08 1.38 12.57
N ASN A 128 7.40 1.61 12.57
CA ASN A 128 7.96 2.89 12.98
C ASN A 128 7.54 4.02 12.02
N ALA A 129 7.51 3.76 10.72
CA ALA A 129 6.96 4.69 9.73
C ALA A 129 5.50 5.05 10.03
N ALA A 130 4.65 4.05 10.30
CA ALA A 130 3.24 4.25 10.65
C ALA A 130 3.07 5.07 11.95
N LYS A 131 3.91 4.83 12.96
CA LYS A 131 3.92 5.63 14.22
C LYS A 131 4.21 7.10 13.95
N ILE A 132 5.24 7.40 13.15
CA ILE A 132 5.61 8.78 12.80
C ILE A 132 4.51 9.41 11.94
N ALA A 133 3.96 8.69 10.97
CA ALA A 133 2.85 9.17 10.17
C ALA A 133 1.66 9.62 11.04
N LYS A 134 1.25 8.80 12.00
CA LYS A 134 0.15 9.17 12.93
C LYS A 134 0.47 10.40 13.77
N ARG A 135 1.71 10.56 14.26
CA ARG A 135 2.12 11.76 15.02
C ARG A 135 2.03 13.02 14.17
N ASN A 136 2.31 12.92 12.87
CA ASN A 136 2.31 14.02 11.91
C ASN A 136 0.94 14.24 11.23
N GLU A 137 -0.13 13.62 11.73
CA GLU A 137 -1.49 13.71 11.18
C GLU A 137 -1.56 13.26 9.70
N ILE A 138 -0.75 12.24 9.35
CA ILE A 138 -0.74 11.56 8.06
C ILE A 138 -1.62 10.32 8.20
N LEU A 139 -2.55 10.10 7.26
CA LEU A 139 -3.37 8.89 7.23
C LEU A 139 -2.52 7.66 6.89
N VAL A 140 -2.86 6.52 7.48
CA VAL A 140 -2.12 5.27 7.29
C VAL A 140 -3.05 4.17 6.82
N ILE A 141 -2.69 3.52 5.71
CA ILE A 141 -3.35 2.32 5.21
C ILE A 141 -2.38 1.15 5.31
N GLY A 142 -2.78 0.09 6.01
CA GLY A 142 -2.01 -1.13 6.16
C GLY A 142 -2.43 -2.20 5.16
N PHE A 143 -1.44 -2.86 4.55
CA PHE A 143 -1.61 -4.05 3.72
C PHE A 143 -0.92 -5.24 4.39
N THR A 144 -1.69 -6.24 4.86
CA THR A 144 -1.17 -7.37 5.64
C THR A 144 -1.72 -8.71 5.16
N GLY A 145 -1.23 -9.80 5.74
CA GLY A 145 -1.80 -11.14 5.57
C GLY A 145 -2.89 -11.45 6.61
N ASN A 146 -3.51 -12.62 6.49
CA ASN A 146 -4.56 -13.09 7.40
C ASN A 146 -3.98 -13.56 8.76
N HIS A 147 -3.38 -12.65 9.49
CA HIS A 147 -2.92 -12.88 10.87
C HIS A 147 -3.95 -12.35 11.85
N ARG A 148 -4.12 -13.04 13.00
CA ARG A 148 -5.16 -12.72 13.98
C ARG A 148 -5.04 -11.29 14.51
N VAL A 149 -3.84 -10.89 14.88
CA VAL A 149 -3.50 -9.54 15.35
C VAL A 149 -2.10 -9.21 14.86
N THR A 150 -1.91 -8.00 14.33
CA THR A 150 -0.60 -7.50 13.94
C THR A 150 -0.30 -6.18 14.64
N LYS A 151 0.98 -5.88 14.85
CA LYS A 151 1.39 -4.63 15.51
C LYS A 151 1.09 -3.39 14.64
N LEU A 152 1.16 -3.53 13.32
CA LEU A 152 0.93 -2.46 12.36
C LEU A 152 -0.51 -1.91 12.44
N GLU A 153 -1.50 -2.81 12.60
CA GLU A 153 -2.93 -2.44 12.60
C GLU A 153 -3.29 -1.36 13.61
N LYS A 154 -2.55 -1.27 14.72
CA LYS A 154 -2.77 -0.26 15.78
C LYS A 154 -2.57 1.19 15.30
N TYR A 155 -1.85 1.37 14.20
CA TYR A 155 -1.49 2.68 13.65
C TYR A 155 -2.18 2.99 12.33
N CYS A 156 -3.03 2.08 11.83
CA CYS A 156 -3.73 2.24 10.56
C CYS A 156 -5.12 2.86 10.75
N ASP A 157 -5.51 3.71 9.82
CA ASP A 157 -6.87 4.23 9.69
C ASP A 157 -7.75 3.22 8.93
N GLU A 158 -7.16 2.50 7.97
CA GLU A 158 -7.76 1.36 7.28
C GLU A 158 -6.74 0.22 7.09
N VAL A 159 -7.24 -1.01 7.02
CA VAL A 159 -6.40 -2.20 6.77
C VAL A 159 -7.04 -3.10 5.74
N PHE A 160 -6.26 -3.48 4.73
CA PHE A 160 -6.55 -4.61 3.89
C PHE A 160 -5.79 -5.85 4.40
N LYS A 161 -6.54 -6.91 4.71
CA LYS A 161 -5.99 -8.23 5.05
C LYS A 161 -6.20 -9.18 3.89
N SER A 162 -5.10 -9.58 3.23
CA SER A 162 -5.14 -10.66 2.25
C SER A 162 -5.70 -11.94 2.89
N PRO A 163 -6.55 -12.72 2.21
CA PRO A 163 -7.16 -13.93 2.77
C PRO A 163 -6.19 -15.12 2.92
N SER A 164 -4.89 -14.87 2.92
CA SER A 164 -3.83 -15.89 3.03
C SER A 164 -2.82 -15.55 4.13
N LYS A 165 -2.05 -16.57 4.56
CA LYS A 165 -0.87 -16.44 5.42
C LYS A 165 0.43 -16.70 4.65
N GLU A 166 0.35 -17.12 3.40
CA GLU A 166 1.50 -17.42 2.55
C GLU A 166 1.99 -16.13 1.88
N THR A 167 3.23 -15.75 2.12
CA THR A 167 3.82 -14.49 1.63
C THR A 167 3.62 -14.27 0.12
N PRO A 168 3.87 -15.22 -0.80
CA PRO A 168 3.63 -15.00 -2.21
C PRO A 168 2.17 -14.68 -2.54
N ILE A 169 1.23 -15.42 -1.93
CA ILE A 169 -0.20 -15.20 -2.15
C ILE A 169 -0.64 -13.85 -1.57
N ILE A 170 -0.13 -13.47 -0.40
CA ILE A 170 -0.41 -12.16 0.20
C ILE A 170 0.01 -11.04 -0.77
N GLN A 171 1.20 -11.13 -1.35
CA GLN A 171 1.72 -10.14 -2.30
C GLN A 171 0.90 -10.09 -3.59
N GLU A 172 0.46 -11.24 -4.12
CA GLU A 172 -0.46 -11.30 -5.27
C GLU A 172 -1.76 -10.54 -5.01
N PHE A 173 -2.34 -10.69 -3.79
CA PHE A 173 -3.54 -9.95 -3.39
C PHE A 173 -3.27 -8.47 -3.15
N HIS A 174 -2.09 -8.11 -2.63
CA HIS A 174 -1.70 -6.71 -2.45
C HIS A 174 -1.66 -5.99 -3.81
N SER A 175 -1.07 -6.62 -4.82
CA SER A 175 -1.00 -6.09 -6.18
C SER A 175 -2.39 -5.93 -6.82
N LEU A 176 -3.19 -6.99 -6.77
CA LEU A 176 -4.57 -6.97 -7.29
C LEU A 176 -5.37 -5.83 -6.66
N VAL A 177 -5.39 -5.76 -5.34
CA VAL A 177 -6.18 -4.76 -4.63
C VAL A 177 -5.61 -3.35 -4.82
N GLY A 178 -4.29 -3.21 -4.93
CA GLY A 178 -3.62 -1.95 -5.26
C GLY A 178 -4.09 -1.38 -6.60
N HIS A 179 -4.12 -2.20 -7.65
CA HIS A 179 -4.63 -1.82 -8.97
C HIS A 179 -6.10 -1.40 -8.93
N GLU A 180 -6.95 -2.19 -8.28
CA GLU A 180 -8.38 -1.87 -8.19
C GLU A 180 -8.65 -0.58 -7.40
N ILE A 181 -7.88 -0.30 -6.34
CA ILE A 181 -7.96 0.98 -5.63
C ILE A 181 -7.54 2.13 -6.55
N CYS A 182 -6.44 1.98 -7.30
CA CYS A 182 -6.00 3.00 -8.25
C CYS A 182 -7.06 3.28 -9.31
N SER A 183 -7.64 2.23 -9.90
CA SER A 183 -8.73 2.31 -10.88
C SER A 183 -9.95 3.05 -10.33
N GLU A 184 -10.41 2.69 -9.14
CA GLU A 184 -11.55 3.35 -8.47
C GLU A 184 -11.27 4.82 -8.16
N VAL A 185 -10.04 5.14 -7.75
CA VAL A 185 -9.60 6.53 -7.52
C VAL A 185 -9.60 7.33 -8.81
N GLU A 186 -9.04 6.79 -9.89
CA GLU A 186 -9.03 7.44 -11.20
C GLU A 186 -10.46 7.70 -11.70
N ASN A 187 -11.33 6.69 -11.62
CA ASN A 187 -12.73 6.83 -12.01
C ASN A 187 -13.40 7.96 -11.24
N LYS A 188 -13.33 7.98 -9.91
CA LYS A 188 -13.95 9.00 -9.05
C LYS A 188 -13.43 10.41 -9.25
N LEU A 189 -12.15 10.55 -9.56
CA LEU A 189 -11.52 11.87 -9.63
C LEU A 189 -11.59 12.49 -11.03
N PHE A 190 -11.54 11.66 -12.08
CA PHE A 190 -11.29 12.15 -13.42
C PHE A 190 -12.32 11.71 -14.48
N PHE A 191 -13.07 10.62 -14.22
CA PHE A 191 -13.88 10.01 -15.28
C PHE A 191 -15.36 9.83 -14.94
N GLU A 192 -15.77 9.80 -13.69
CA GLU A 192 -17.20 9.84 -13.34
C GLU A 192 -17.76 11.23 -13.65
N THR A 193 -18.68 11.32 -14.59
CA THR A 193 -19.54 12.50 -14.80
C THR A 193 -20.41 12.67 -13.54
N LYS A 194 -20.35 13.86 -12.94
CA LYS A 194 -21.25 14.27 -11.84
C LYS A 194 -22.69 14.31 -12.31
#